data_937fecccebf97d5e6752d304fa99dc50
#
_entry.id   937fecccebf97d5e6752d304fa99dc50
#
_cell.length_a   1.000
_cell.length_b   1.000
_cell.length_c   1.000
_cell.angle_alpha   90.00
_cell.angle_beta   90.00
_cell.angle_gamma   90.00
#
_symmetry.space_group_name_H-M   'P 1'
#
loop_
_entity.id
_entity.type
_entity.pdbx_description
1 polymer ?
#
loop_
_entity_poly.entity_id
_entity_poly.type
_entity_poly.pdbx_seq_one_letter_code
_entity_poly.pdbx_strand_id
1 'polypeptide(L)' 'MVAMTEVVIALLMLVNNEIVEHRIQPSMGVCLKGKRHAERTFQPNVQYTCIKSEAELEENIDGSISIKKLILN' A
#
# COMPACT_ATOMS: atom_id res chain seq x y z
N MET A 1 22.53 -4.25 -0.01
CA MET A 1 21.16 -3.78 0.24
C MET A 1 20.56 -4.57 1.39
N VAL A 2 20.10 -3.91 2.41
CA VAL A 2 19.52 -4.58 3.57
C VAL A 2 18.00 -4.62 3.38
N ALA A 3 17.45 -5.83 3.34
CA ALA A 3 16.00 -6.02 3.34
C ALA A 3 15.51 -5.84 4.78
N MET A 4 14.47 -5.02 4.96
CA MET A 4 13.82 -4.80 6.24
C MET A 4 12.42 -5.37 6.20
N THR A 5 12.02 -6.04 7.28
CA THR A 5 10.64 -6.51 7.43
C THR A 5 10.00 -5.76 8.58
N GLU A 6 8.92 -5.06 8.30
CA GLU A 6 8.19 -4.27 9.29
C GLU A 6 6.69 -4.36 9.07
N VAL A 7 5.94 -4.10 10.13
CA VAL A 7 4.49 -3.95 10.03
C VAL A 7 4.20 -2.54 9.53
N VAL A 8 3.47 -2.45 8.44
CA VAL A 8 3.11 -1.17 7.82
C VAL A 8 1.61 -1.09 7.56
N ILE A 9 1.13 0.15 7.43
CA ILE A 9 -0.20 0.42 6.90
C ILE A 9 -0.02 0.67 5.41
N ALA A 10 -0.76 -0.04 4.60
CA ALA A 10 -0.65 0.08 3.14
C ALA A 10 -2.02 0.34 2.51
N LEU A 11 -2.02 1.25 1.55
CA LEU A 11 -3.16 1.47 0.66
C LEU A 11 -2.95 0.63 -0.58
N LEU A 12 -3.87 -0.30 -0.82
CA LEU A 12 -3.82 -1.18 -1.98
C LEU A 12 -4.79 -0.71 -3.05
N MET A 13 -4.34 -0.72 -4.28
CA MET A 13 -5.19 -0.52 -5.46
C MET A 13 -5.35 -1.86 -6.15
N LEU A 14 -6.60 -2.31 -6.28
CA LEU A 14 -6.93 -3.57 -6.93
C LEU A 14 -7.67 -3.29 -8.23
N VAL A 15 -7.24 -3.95 -9.30
CA VAL A 15 -7.92 -3.91 -10.60
C VAL A 15 -8.32 -5.34 -10.94
N ASN A 16 -9.60 -5.57 -11.16
CA ASN A 16 -10.15 -6.91 -11.39
C ASN A 16 -9.74 -7.91 -10.28
N ASN A 17 -9.78 -7.46 -9.02
CA ASN A 17 -9.42 -8.24 -7.83
C ASN A 17 -7.93 -8.59 -7.73
N GLU A 18 -7.08 -7.99 -8.53
CA GLU A 18 -5.62 -8.16 -8.44
C GLU A 18 -4.96 -6.89 -7.91
N ILE A 19 -4.02 -7.05 -7.00
CA ILE A 19 -3.27 -5.93 -6.46
C ILE A 19 -2.29 -5.44 -7.53
N VAL A 20 -2.48 -4.22 -8.02
CA VAL A 20 -1.60 -3.61 -9.03
C VAL A 20 -0.70 -2.54 -8.45
N GLU A 21 -1.03 -2.02 -7.28
CA GLU A 21 -0.23 -0.99 -6.60
C GLU A 21 -0.42 -1.10 -5.10
N HIS A 22 0.65 -0.80 -4.35
CA HIS A 22 0.60 -0.67 -2.91
C HIS A 22 1.46 0.50 -2.47
N ARG A 23 0.96 1.29 -1.51
CA ARG A 23 1.66 2.45 -0.98
C ARG A 23 1.66 2.42 0.53
N ILE A 24 2.82 2.70 1.13
CA ILE A 24 2.95 2.82 2.57
C ILE A 24 2.27 4.13 3.01
N GLN A 25 1.45 4.03 4.05
CA GLN A 25 0.78 5.17 4.65
C GLN A 25 1.28 5.36 6.09
N PRO A 26 1.35 6.60 6.59
CA PRO A 26 1.84 6.86 7.94
C PRO A 26 0.89 6.38 9.05
N SER A 27 -0.39 6.22 8.76
CA SER A 27 -1.37 5.72 9.72
C SER A 27 -2.60 5.19 9.00
N MET A 28 -3.41 4.43 9.72
CA MET A 28 -4.68 3.93 9.18
C MET A 28 -5.64 5.08 8.85
N GLY A 29 -5.67 6.13 9.66
CA GLY A 29 -6.49 7.31 9.40
C GLY A 29 -6.13 8.00 8.09
N VAL A 30 -4.84 8.18 7.83
CA VAL A 30 -4.35 8.77 6.58
C VAL A 30 -4.66 7.85 5.40
N CYS A 31 -4.50 6.53 5.59
CA CYS A 31 -4.83 5.55 4.57
C CYS A 31 -6.31 5.63 4.17
N LEU A 32 -7.22 5.66 5.14
CA LEU A 32 -8.65 5.75 4.91
C LEU A 32 -9.04 7.07 4.22
N LYS A 33 -8.38 8.16 4.57
CA LYS A 33 -8.59 9.45 3.92
C LYS A 33 -8.17 9.40 2.44
N GLY A 34 -7.01 8.81 2.16
CA GLY A 34 -6.53 8.61 0.79
C GLY A 34 -7.46 7.70 0.00
N LYS A 35 -7.97 6.63 0.64
CA LYS A 35 -8.93 5.73 0.04
C LYS A 35 -10.21 6.48 -0.37
N ARG A 36 -10.76 7.34 0.50
CA ARG A 36 -11.94 8.13 0.18
C ARG A 36 -11.71 9.07 -1.00
N HIS A 37 -10.54 9.71 -1.07
CA HIS A 37 -10.21 10.57 -2.20
C HIS A 37 -10.13 9.79 -3.51
N ALA A 38 -9.54 8.62 -3.48
CA ALA A 38 -9.42 7.76 -4.66
C ALA A 38 -10.78 7.25 -5.12
N GLU A 39 -11.67 6.89 -4.17
CA GLU A 39 -13.00 6.37 -4.48
C GLU A 39 -13.97 7.42 -5.04
N ARG A 40 -13.66 8.71 -4.92
CA ARG A 40 -14.47 9.77 -5.52
C ARG A 40 -14.52 9.69 -7.04
N THR A 41 -13.48 9.14 -7.66
CA THR A 41 -13.48 8.89 -9.09
C THR A 41 -13.97 7.47 -9.31
N PHE A 42 -15.20 7.34 -9.77
CA PHE A 42 -15.80 6.02 -9.98
C PHE A 42 -15.12 5.30 -11.13
N GLN A 43 -14.60 4.10 -10.83
CA GLN A 43 -14.02 3.20 -11.82
C GLN A 43 -14.53 1.79 -11.52
N PRO A 44 -15.30 1.18 -12.42
CA PRO A 44 -16.04 -0.06 -12.09
C PRO A 44 -15.17 -1.25 -11.70
N ASN A 45 -13.96 -1.33 -12.20
CA ASN A 45 -13.08 -2.49 -11.95
C ASN A 45 -11.98 -2.19 -10.94
N VAL A 46 -11.99 -1.00 -10.34
CA VAL A 46 -10.93 -0.56 -9.42
C VAL A 46 -11.47 -0.50 -8.00
N GLN A 47 -10.73 -1.10 -7.08
CA GLN A 47 -11.06 -1.07 -5.66
C GLN A 47 -9.85 -0.60 -4.88
N TYR A 48 -10.09 0.02 -3.74
CA TYR A 48 -9.05 0.46 -2.82
C TYR A 48 -9.32 -0.15 -1.46
N THR A 49 -8.26 -0.59 -0.79
CA THR A 49 -8.37 -1.11 0.57
C THR A 49 -7.17 -0.70 1.39
N CYS A 50 -7.38 -0.52 2.70
CA CYS A 50 -6.32 -0.25 3.65
C CYS A 50 -6.08 -1.51 4.47
N ILE A 51 -4.81 -1.90 4.57
CA ILE A 51 -4.42 -3.05 5.38
C ILE A 51 -3.29 -2.68 6.33
N LYS A 52 -3.20 -3.46 7.40
CA LYS A 52 -2.03 -3.47 8.29
C LYS A 52 -1.39 -4.84 8.14
N SER A 53 -0.17 -4.88 7.64
CA SER A 53 0.49 -6.14 7.33
C SER A 53 2.01 -6.00 7.45
N GLU A 54 2.69 -7.13 7.61
CA GLU A 54 4.12 -7.16 7.47
C GLU A 54 4.50 -6.99 5.99
N ALA A 55 5.59 -6.30 5.76
CA ALA A 55 6.11 -6.10 4.42
C ALA A 55 7.62 -6.12 4.43
N GLU A 56 8.21 -6.67 3.40
CA GLU A 56 9.62 -6.45 3.11
C GLU A 56 9.78 -5.08 2.48
N LEU A 57 10.64 -4.27 3.06
CA LEU A 57 10.90 -2.92 2.61
C LEU A 57 12.25 -2.83 1.90
N GLU A 58 12.34 -1.88 1.00
CA GLU A 58 13.53 -1.62 0.21
C GLU A 58 13.83 -0.14 0.24
N GLU A 59 15.07 0.22 0.53
CA GLU A 59 15.51 1.60 0.48
C GLU A 59 15.96 1.95 -0.94
N ASN A 60 15.42 3.02 -1.48
CA ASN A 60 15.74 3.50 -2.81
C ASN A 60 16.96 4.43 -2.78
N ILE A 61 17.55 4.67 -3.95
CA ILE A 61 18.74 5.52 -4.10
C ILE A 61 18.52 6.92 -3.54
N ASP A 62 17.30 7.44 -3.65
CA ASP A 62 16.95 8.78 -3.16
C ASP A 62 16.65 8.83 -1.67
N GLY A 63 16.81 7.70 -0.95
CA GLY A 63 16.53 7.61 0.48
C GLY A 63 15.09 7.28 0.83
N SER A 64 14.20 7.19 -0.15
CA SER A 64 12.82 6.78 0.13
C SER A 64 12.73 5.28 0.36
N ILE A 65 11.65 4.85 1.03
CA ILE A 65 11.40 3.45 1.32
C ILE A 65 10.15 3.01 0.57
N SER A 66 10.26 1.89 -0.12
CA SER A 66 9.12 1.31 -0.81
C SER A 66 8.92 -0.15 -0.38
N ILE A 67 7.73 -0.67 -0.65
CA ILE A 67 7.40 -2.06 -0.37
C ILE A 67 7.97 -2.92 -1.49
N LYS A 68 8.89 -3.82 -1.12
CA LYS A 68 9.40 -4.82 -2.04
C LYS A 68 8.41 -5.97 -2.18
N LYS A 69 7.82 -6.38 -1.06
CA LYS A 69 6.87 -7.50 -1.02
C LYS A 69 5.97 -7.36 0.20
N LEU A 70 4.67 -7.57 0.02
CA LEU A 70 3.74 -7.71 1.12
C LEU A 70 3.73 -9.15 1.61
N ILE A 71 3.79 -9.33 2.93
CA ILE A 71 3.67 -10.63 3.56
C ILE A 71 2.21 -10.76 4.02
N LEU A 72 1.40 -11.39 3.20
CA LEU A 72 -0.02 -11.59 3.49
C LEU A 72 -0.23 -12.99 4.05
N ASN A 73 -0.84 -13.04 5.22
CA ASN A 73 -1.19 -14.31 5.86
C ASN A 73 -2.63 -14.70 5.57
#